data_38f5653bf3d0fac43dbb419449853188
#
_entry.id   38f5653bf3d0fac43dbb419449853188
#
_cell.length_a   1.000
_cell.length_b   1.000
_cell.length_c   1.000
_cell.angle_alpha   90.00
_cell.angle_beta   90.00
_cell.angle_gamma   90.00
#
_symmetry.space_group_name_H-M   'P 1'
#
loop_
_entity.id
_entity.type
_entity.pdbx_description
1 polymer ?
#
loop_
_entity_poly.entity_id
_entity_poly.type
_entity_poly.pdbx_seq_one_letter_code
_entity_poly.pdbx_strand_id
1 'polypeptide(L)'
;KGGMMCCYEAMKRVGPTGNVVALVICQEDADLLKSMNLCHHAIVGSATNPTEVLEKSLAVNGGKEYDVSILIVNVPACEMAAILPVRDNGTVYFFSMATDFAKAALGAEGCGKDVTMIVGNGYTKDHAEITLSELRENAQLKEYFEKKYL
;
A
#
# COMPACT_ATOMS: atom_id res chain seq x y z
N LYS A 1 -1.57 8.22 8.23
CA LYS A 1 -3.04 8.02 8.33
C LYS A 1 -3.53 7.09 7.22
N GLY A 2 -3.55 7.55 5.95
CA GLY A 2 -4.13 6.81 4.83
C GLY A 2 -3.60 5.38 4.68
N GLY A 3 -2.30 5.16 4.80
CA GLY A 3 -1.71 3.83 4.70
C GLY A 3 -2.22 2.84 5.75
N MET A 4 -2.39 3.26 7.01
CA MET A 4 -2.94 2.41 8.08
C MET A 4 -4.40 2.03 7.81
N MET A 5 -5.21 2.98 7.33
CA MET A 5 -6.59 2.74 6.97
C MET A 5 -6.72 1.82 5.75
N CYS A 6 -5.91 2.05 4.72
CA CYS A 6 -5.85 1.12 3.58
C CYS A 6 -5.42 -0.29 3.99
N CYS A 7 -4.47 -0.45 4.91
CA CYS A 7 -4.08 -1.75 5.44
C CYS A 7 -5.24 -2.42 6.18
N TYR A 8 -5.93 -1.70 7.06
CA TYR A 8 -7.07 -2.23 7.80
C TYR A 8 -8.18 -2.71 6.86
N GLU A 9 -8.57 -1.90 5.89
CA GLU A 9 -9.59 -2.27 4.92
C GLU A 9 -9.14 -3.46 4.04
N ALA A 10 -7.86 -3.50 3.65
CA ALA A 10 -7.30 -4.62 2.92
C ALA A 10 -7.37 -5.92 3.73
N MET A 11 -7.02 -5.88 5.02
CA MET A 11 -7.12 -7.05 5.91
C MET A 11 -8.53 -7.61 6.02
N LYS A 12 -9.55 -6.73 5.98
CA LYS A 12 -10.97 -7.14 5.98
C LYS A 12 -11.36 -7.85 4.67
N ARG A 13 -10.78 -7.46 3.54
CA ARG A 13 -11.22 -7.86 2.20
C ARG A 13 -10.46 -9.05 1.59
N VAL A 14 -9.21 -9.27 1.97
CA VAL A 14 -8.37 -10.29 1.31
C VAL A 14 -8.78 -11.73 1.60
N GLY A 15 -9.64 -11.96 2.59
CA GLY A 15 -10.08 -13.29 2.97
C GLY A 15 -8.96 -14.16 3.59
N PRO A 16 -9.23 -15.45 3.83
CA PRO A 16 -8.34 -16.32 4.62
C PRO A 16 -7.05 -16.72 3.89
N THR A 17 -7.00 -16.59 2.57
CA THR A 17 -5.82 -16.93 1.75
C THR A 17 -5.07 -15.70 1.24
N GLY A 18 -5.57 -14.51 1.51
CA GLY A 18 -4.96 -13.27 1.07
C GLY A 18 -3.77 -12.89 1.94
N ASN A 19 -2.89 -12.05 1.39
CA ASN A 19 -1.70 -11.55 2.08
C ASN A 19 -1.59 -10.04 1.92
N VAL A 20 -1.68 -9.31 3.01
CA VAL A 20 -1.49 -7.85 3.06
C VAL A 20 -0.07 -7.56 3.51
N VAL A 21 0.70 -6.90 2.66
CA VAL A 21 2.08 -6.50 2.93
C VAL A 21 2.18 -4.99 2.90
N ALA A 22 2.72 -4.41 3.95
CA ALA A 22 2.97 -2.98 4.06
C ALA A 22 4.46 -2.68 3.90
N LEU A 23 4.80 -1.71 3.05
CA LEU A 23 6.13 -1.12 2.98
C LEU A 23 6.19 0.11 3.87
N VAL A 24 7.15 0.15 4.78
CA VAL A 24 7.40 1.26 5.70
C VAL A 24 8.88 1.65 5.69
N ILE A 25 9.19 2.87 6.15
CA ILE A 25 10.55 3.39 6.09
C ILE A 25 11.42 2.99 7.28
N CYS A 26 10.85 2.61 8.41
CA CYS A 26 11.57 2.26 9.64
C CYS A 26 10.94 1.08 10.37
N GLN A 27 11.72 0.48 11.28
CA GLN A 27 11.29 -0.68 12.05
C GLN A 27 10.17 -0.34 13.03
N GLU A 28 10.17 0.86 13.60
CA GLU A 28 9.15 1.31 14.53
C GLU A 28 7.75 1.32 13.88
N ASP A 29 7.67 1.78 12.62
CA ASP A 29 6.42 1.75 11.87
C ASP A 29 5.99 0.31 11.53
N ALA A 30 6.95 -0.58 11.23
CA ALA A 30 6.66 -2.00 10.99
C ALA A 30 6.10 -2.67 12.24
N ASP A 31 6.71 -2.43 13.39
CA ASP A 31 6.28 -2.99 14.67
C ASP A 31 4.90 -2.44 15.08
N LEU A 32 4.66 -1.16 14.84
CA LEU A 32 3.35 -0.53 15.07
C LEU A 32 2.24 -1.20 14.24
N LEU A 33 2.44 -1.36 12.93
CA LEU A 33 1.44 -2.00 12.07
C LEU A 33 1.14 -3.44 12.48
N LYS A 34 2.17 -4.19 12.88
CA LYS A 34 2.03 -5.56 13.39
C LYS A 34 1.32 -5.61 14.72
N SER A 35 1.67 -4.73 15.67
CA SER A 35 1.04 -4.68 17.00
C SER A 35 -0.47 -4.39 16.93
N MET A 36 -0.89 -3.64 15.91
CA MET A 36 -2.28 -3.31 15.64
C MET A 36 -2.99 -4.30 14.70
N ASN A 37 -2.28 -5.36 14.27
CA ASN A 37 -2.77 -6.37 13.32
C ASN A 37 -3.30 -5.75 12.01
N LEU A 38 -2.61 -4.73 11.48
CA LEU A 38 -3.01 -4.02 10.27
C LEU A 38 -2.44 -4.62 8.98
N CYS A 39 -1.51 -5.56 9.07
CA CYS A 39 -0.96 -6.28 7.92
C CYS A 39 -0.46 -7.65 8.34
N HIS A 40 -0.33 -8.58 7.40
CA HIS A 40 0.29 -9.87 7.63
C HIS A 40 1.82 -9.72 7.73
N HIS A 41 2.40 -8.90 6.87
CA HIS A 41 3.83 -8.60 6.86
C HIS A 41 4.07 -7.10 6.72
N ALA A 42 5.05 -6.59 7.45
CA ALA A 42 5.59 -5.25 7.25
C ALA A 42 7.06 -5.39 6.84
N ILE A 43 7.41 -4.84 5.69
CA ILE A 43 8.78 -4.80 5.18
C ILE A 43 9.35 -3.39 5.33
N VAL A 44 10.61 -3.29 5.75
CA VAL A 44 11.29 -2.01 5.90
C VAL A 44 12.16 -1.75 4.69
N GLY A 45 11.97 -0.58 4.05
CA GLY A 45 12.73 -0.18 2.90
C GLY A 45 12.27 1.15 2.33
N SER A 46 13.04 1.68 1.38
CA SER A 46 12.66 2.90 0.67
C SER A 46 11.92 2.58 -0.62
N ALA A 47 10.76 3.18 -0.82
CA ALA A 47 10.03 3.09 -2.08
C ALA A 47 10.78 3.72 -3.28
N THR A 48 11.86 4.46 -3.04
CA THR A 48 12.77 4.93 -4.11
C THR A 48 13.78 3.88 -4.57
N ASN A 49 13.80 2.71 -3.92
CA ASN A 49 14.62 1.56 -4.31
C ASN A 49 13.71 0.39 -4.76
N PRO A 50 13.21 0.42 -6.01
CA PRO A 50 12.19 -0.52 -6.47
C PRO A 50 12.65 -1.99 -6.51
N THR A 51 13.94 -2.24 -6.75
CA THR A 51 14.49 -3.61 -6.78
C THR A 51 14.49 -4.23 -5.39
N GLU A 52 14.92 -3.49 -4.38
CA GLU A 52 14.89 -3.94 -2.99
C GLU A 52 13.45 -4.20 -2.52
N VAL A 53 12.51 -3.31 -2.90
CA VAL A 53 11.09 -3.49 -2.59
C VAL A 53 10.54 -4.75 -3.24
N LEU A 54 10.87 -5.01 -4.52
CA LEU A 54 10.47 -6.23 -5.21
C LEU A 54 10.98 -7.47 -4.48
N GLU A 55 12.28 -7.56 -4.21
CA GLU A 55 12.89 -8.70 -3.53
C GLU A 55 12.26 -8.98 -2.17
N LYS A 56 12.13 -7.95 -1.32
CA LYS A 56 11.56 -8.08 0.03
C LYS A 56 10.09 -8.46 -0.01
N SER A 57 9.31 -7.85 -0.91
CA SER A 57 7.88 -8.11 -1.01
C SER A 57 7.58 -9.52 -1.50
N LEU A 58 8.31 -10.01 -2.51
CA LEU A 58 8.17 -11.38 -2.98
C LEU A 58 8.62 -12.40 -1.93
N ALA A 59 9.69 -12.13 -1.18
CA ALA A 59 10.18 -13.02 -0.13
C ALA A 59 9.11 -13.33 0.93
N VAL A 60 8.33 -12.33 1.35
CA VAL A 60 7.26 -12.51 2.35
C VAL A 60 5.94 -13.01 1.74
N ASN A 61 5.86 -13.11 0.42
CA ASN A 61 4.69 -13.62 -0.32
C ASN A 61 4.95 -14.97 -0.99
N GLY A 62 5.93 -15.71 -0.51
CA GLY A 62 6.27 -17.02 -1.06
C GLY A 62 6.77 -16.98 -2.51
N GLY A 63 7.40 -15.90 -2.93
CA GLY A 63 7.89 -15.67 -4.28
C GLY A 63 6.80 -15.27 -5.29
N LYS A 64 5.56 -15.04 -4.85
CA LYS A 64 4.44 -14.69 -5.73
C LYS A 64 4.28 -13.18 -5.82
N GLU A 65 3.93 -12.71 -7.01
CA GLU A 65 3.53 -11.33 -7.26
C GLU A 65 2.13 -11.04 -6.67
N TYR A 66 1.81 -9.77 -6.55
CA TYR A 66 0.58 -9.28 -5.94
C TYR A 66 -0.50 -8.97 -6.97
N ASP A 67 -1.76 -9.13 -6.59
CA ASP A 67 -2.90 -8.74 -7.41
C ASP A 67 -3.10 -7.22 -7.46
N VAL A 68 -2.81 -6.54 -6.33
CA VAL A 68 -3.03 -5.11 -6.16
C VAL A 68 -1.88 -4.47 -5.40
N SER A 69 -1.46 -3.31 -5.85
CA SER A 69 -0.55 -2.41 -5.13
C SER A 69 -1.17 -1.02 -5.00
N ILE A 70 -0.96 -0.37 -3.85
CA ILE A 70 -1.47 0.97 -3.58
C ILE A 70 -0.31 1.88 -3.16
N LEU A 71 -0.02 2.90 -3.95
CA LEU A 71 0.99 3.91 -3.64
C LEU A 71 0.35 5.12 -2.96
N ILE A 72 0.65 5.32 -1.68
CA ILE A 72 0.04 6.37 -0.84
C ILE A 72 1.06 7.42 -0.40
N VAL A 73 2.34 7.08 -0.41
CA VAL A 73 3.42 7.96 0.07
C VAL A 73 3.66 9.13 -0.89
N ASN A 74 3.71 10.36 -0.38
CA ASN A 74 4.01 11.57 -1.16
C ASN A 74 5.53 11.79 -1.29
N VAL A 75 6.22 10.85 -1.90
CA VAL A 75 7.64 10.91 -2.22
C VAL A 75 7.79 10.67 -3.72
N PRO A 76 8.54 11.51 -4.44
CA PRO A 76 8.82 11.31 -5.86
C PRO A 76 9.62 10.02 -6.14
N ALA A 77 9.50 9.50 -7.35
CA ALA A 77 10.23 8.33 -7.85
C ALA A 77 9.91 7.01 -7.12
N CYS A 78 8.67 6.86 -6.64
CA CYS A 78 8.20 5.63 -5.99
C CYS A 78 7.32 4.74 -6.90
N GLU A 79 7.08 5.17 -8.15
CA GLU A 79 6.14 4.51 -9.06
C GLU A 79 6.53 3.05 -9.32
N MET A 80 7.81 2.80 -9.58
CA MET A 80 8.31 1.46 -9.92
C MET A 80 8.27 0.50 -8.72
N ALA A 81 8.40 1.01 -7.49
CA ALA A 81 8.23 0.19 -6.29
C ALA A 81 6.78 -0.31 -6.12
N ALA A 82 5.81 0.42 -6.66
CA ALA A 82 4.42 -0.01 -6.69
C ALA A 82 4.11 -0.94 -7.87
N ILE A 83 4.78 -0.77 -9.01
CA ILE A 83 4.52 -1.51 -10.26
C ILE A 83 5.19 -2.89 -10.25
N LEU A 84 6.48 -2.95 -9.94
CA LEU A 84 7.27 -4.19 -10.09
C LEU A 84 6.72 -5.40 -9.34
N PRO A 85 6.21 -5.27 -8.10
CA PRO A 85 5.69 -6.42 -7.36
C PRO A 85 4.34 -6.94 -7.88
N VAL A 86 3.66 -6.21 -8.76
CA VAL A 86 2.32 -6.57 -9.25
C VAL A 86 2.43 -7.51 -10.45
N ARG A 87 1.62 -8.57 -10.46
CA ARG A 87 1.54 -9.51 -11.59
C ARG A 87 0.93 -8.87 -12.83
N ASP A 88 1.15 -9.48 -13.98
CA ASP A 88 0.43 -9.09 -15.19
C ASP A 88 -1.08 -9.21 -15.00
N ASN A 89 -1.82 -8.27 -15.58
CA ASN A 89 -3.25 -8.07 -15.38
C ASN A 89 -3.64 -7.73 -13.93
N GLY A 90 -2.69 -7.39 -13.07
CA GLY A 90 -2.94 -6.83 -11.75
C GLY A 90 -3.22 -5.33 -11.79
N THR A 91 -3.45 -4.74 -10.62
CA THR A 91 -3.83 -3.33 -10.51
C THR A 91 -2.85 -2.55 -9.65
N VAL A 92 -2.42 -1.41 -10.14
CA VAL A 92 -1.66 -0.41 -9.37
C VAL A 92 -2.51 0.83 -9.18
N TYR A 93 -2.75 1.17 -7.92
CA TYR A 93 -3.53 2.36 -7.55
C TYR A 93 -2.60 3.47 -7.06
N PHE A 94 -2.52 4.57 -7.79
CA PHE A 94 -1.74 5.74 -7.41
C PHE A 94 -2.61 6.75 -6.68
N PHE A 95 -2.40 6.87 -5.38
CA PHE A 95 -3.06 7.86 -4.52
C PHE A 95 -2.07 8.92 -4.00
N SER A 96 -0.91 9.00 -4.58
CA SER A 96 0.15 9.95 -4.22
C SER A 96 0.11 11.18 -5.12
N MET A 97 0.15 12.35 -4.52
CA MET A 97 0.27 13.64 -5.24
C MET A 97 1.65 13.82 -5.88
N ALA A 98 2.64 13.02 -5.49
CA ALA A 98 4.00 13.05 -6.02
C ALA A 98 4.20 12.10 -7.22
N THR A 99 3.15 11.38 -7.66
CA THR A 99 3.26 10.43 -8.77
C THR A 99 3.48 11.14 -10.10
N ASP A 100 4.49 10.69 -10.83
CA ASP A 100 4.75 11.06 -12.23
C ASP A 100 4.17 9.97 -13.14
N PHE A 101 3.04 10.26 -13.76
CA PHE A 101 2.31 9.28 -14.58
C PHE A 101 3.06 8.91 -15.86
N ALA A 102 3.84 9.82 -16.42
CA ALA A 102 4.68 9.50 -17.58
C ALA A 102 5.77 8.50 -17.20
N LYS A 103 6.43 8.68 -16.05
CA LYS A 103 7.40 7.72 -15.53
C LYS A 103 6.76 6.38 -15.18
N ALA A 104 5.56 6.36 -14.62
CA ALA A 104 4.84 5.14 -14.33
C ALA A 104 4.54 4.34 -15.61
N ALA A 105 3.98 4.99 -16.62
CA ALA A 105 3.65 4.35 -17.89
C ALA A 105 4.88 3.84 -18.64
N LEU A 106 5.90 4.70 -18.81
CA LEU A 106 7.14 4.34 -19.50
C LEU A 106 7.96 3.29 -18.71
N GLY A 107 7.91 3.34 -17.38
CA GLY A 107 8.56 2.36 -16.52
C GLY A 107 7.93 0.97 -16.65
N ALA A 108 6.61 0.88 -16.64
CA ALA A 108 5.88 -0.38 -16.83
C ALA A 108 6.16 -0.97 -18.23
N GLU A 109 6.10 -0.14 -19.28
CA GLU A 109 6.44 -0.55 -20.64
C GLU A 109 7.90 -1.03 -20.74
N GLY A 110 8.84 -0.29 -20.15
CA GLY A 110 10.27 -0.61 -20.20
C GLY A 110 10.63 -1.92 -19.50
N CYS A 111 9.89 -2.36 -18.50
CA CYS A 111 10.08 -3.66 -17.82
C CYS A 111 9.07 -4.73 -18.24
N GLY A 112 8.23 -4.46 -19.24
CA GLY A 112 7.28 -5.43 -19.80
C GLY A 112 6.14 -5.81 -18.84
N LYS A 113 5.72 -4.90 -17.95
CA LYS A 113 4.60 -5.12 -17.01
C LYS A 113 3.28 -4.65 -17.62
N ASP A 114 2.37 -5.60 -17.81
CA ASP A 114 0.99 -5.33 -18.25
C ASP A 114 0.07 -5.20 -17.04
N VAL A 115 -0.08 -3.98 -16.52
CA VAL A 115 -0.86 -3.67 -15.33
C VAL A 115 -1.92 -2.59 -15.60
N THR A 116 -3.05 -2.70 -14.92
CA THR A 116 -4.04 -1.62 -14.89
C THR A 116 -3.61 -0.54 -13.89
N MET A 117 -3.46 0.68 -14.35
CA MET A 117 -3.11 1.82 -13.50
C MET A 117 -4.34 2.68 -13.23
N ILE A 118 -4.64 2.91 -11.96
CA ILE A 118 -5.76 3.76 -11.52
C ILE A 118 -5.21 4.96 -10.78
N VAL A 119 -5.65 6.15 -11.20
CA VAL A 119 -5.35 7.40 -10.50
C VAL A 119 -6.45 7.69 -9.49
N GLY A 120 -6.12 7.71 -8.21
CA GLY A 120 -7.04 8.09 -7.14
C GLY A 120 -7.17 9.58 -6.97
N ASN A 121 -8.34 10.02 -6.54
CA ASN A 121 -8.59 11.37 -6.06
C ASN A 121 -9.25 11.33 -4.68
N GLY A 122 -9.28 12.48 -3.98
CA GLY A 122 -9.79 12.56 -2.60
C GLY A 122 -11.31 12.46 -2.46
N TYR A 123 -12.06 12.38 -3.55
CA TYR A 123 -13.53 12.38 -3.53
C TYR A 123 -14.11 11.18 -4.29
N THR A 124 -13.96 10.00 -3.69
CA THR A 124 -14.68 8.80 -4.12
C THR A 124 -15.98 8.66 -3.34
N LYS A 125 -16.98 8.04 -3.98
CA LYS A 125 -18.27 7.75 -3.32
C LYS A 125 -18.04 6.99 -2.01
N ASP A 126 -18.75 7.41 -0.97
CA ASP A 126 -18.75 6.80 0.36
C ASP A 126 -17.41 6.84 1.12
N HIS A 127 -16.37 7.56 0.63
CA HIS A 127 -15.05 7.61 1.26
C HIS A 127 -15.08 8.06 2.73
N ALA A 128 -15.91 9.04 3.06
CA ALA A 128 -16.02 9.56 4.42
C ALA A 128 -16.66 8.52 5.36
N GLU A 129 -17.71 7.84 4.92
CA GLU A 129 -18.40 6.82 5.73
C GLU A 129 -17.51 5.58 5.92
N ILE A 130 -16.78 5.13 4.90
CA ILE A 130 -15.81 4.05 5.02
C ILE A 130 -14.77 4.40 6.08
N THR A 131 -14.17 5.60 6.00
CA THR A 131 -13.18 6.07 6.97
C THR A 131 -13.73 6.11 8.40
N LEU A 132 -14.93 6.62 8.59
CA LEU A 132 -15.57 6.69 9.91
C LEU A 132 -15.96 5.30 10.44
N SER A 133 -16.40 4.39 9.57
CA SER A 133 -16.72 3.02 9.98
C SER A 133 -15.47 2.27 10.45
N GLU A 134 -14.33 2.40 9.78
CA GLU A 134 -13.07 1.81 10.22
C GLU A 134 -12.66 2.26 11.64
N LEU A 135 -12.84 3.55 11.95
CA LEU A 135 -12.55 4.09 13.29
C LEU A 135 -13.56 3.62 14.35
N ARG A 136 -14.79 3.35 13.97
CA ARG A 136 -15.82 2.77 14.88
C ARG A 136 -15.55 1.29 15.14
N GLU A 137 -15.07 0.56 14.14
CA GLU A 137 -14.80 -0.87 14.20
C GLU A 137 -13.50 -1.19 14.94
N ASN A 138 -12.48 -0.34 14.83
CA ASN A 138 -11.15 -0.56 15.39
C ASN A 138 -10.79 0.49 16.45
N ALA A 139 -11.01 0.13 17.71
CA ALA A 139 -10.75 1.02 18.85
C ALA A 139 -9.26 1.40 18.98
N GLN A 140 -8.31 0.49 18.64
CA GLN A 140 -6.88 0.76 18.71
C GLN A 140 -6.47 1.81 17.66
N LEU A 141 -6.99 1.69 16.44
CA LEU A 141 -6.73 2.63 15.36
C LEU A 141 -7.29 4.01 15.71
N LYS A 142 -8.50 4.05 16.27
CA LYS A 142 -9.12 5.28 16.76
C LYS A 142 -8.29 5.96 17.84
N GLU A 143 -7.93 5.22 18.90
CA GLU A 143 -7.13 5.73 20.00
C GLU A 143 -5.75 6.26 19.53
N TYR A 144 -5.11 5.52 18.62
CA TYR A 144 -3.83 5.96 18.05
C TYR A 144 -3.97 7.29 17.32
N PHE A 145 -5.04 7.48 16.52
CA PHE A 145 -5.25 8.72 15.80
C PHE A 145 -5.65 9.87 16.72
N GLU A 146 -6.46 9.62 17.73
CA GLU A 146 -6.79 10.63 18.74
C GLU A 146 -5.53 11.12 19.46
N LYS A 147 -4.68 10.23 19.95
CA LYS A 147 -3.43 10.59 20.63
C LYS A 147 -2.44 11.35 19.74
N LYS A 148 -2.42 11.04 18.45
CA LYS A 148 -1.41 11.60 17.53
C LYS A 148 -1.84 12.91 16.88
N TYR A 149 -3.13 13.18 16.78
CA TYR A 149 -3.65 14.26 15.94
C TYR A 149 -4.68 15.17 16.64
N LEU A 150 -5.13 14.84 17.82
CA LEU A 150 -5.96 15.68 18.71
C LEU A 150 -5.21 16.07 19.97
#